data_ab05bb7dd18c37885b80bc8916276beb
#
_entry.id   ab05bb7dd18c37885b80bc8916276beb
#
_cell.length_a   1.000
_cell.length_b   1.000
_cell.length_c   1.000
_cell.angle_alpha   90.00
_cell.angle_beta   90.00
_cell.angle_gamma   90.00
#
_symmetry.space_group_name_H-M   'P 1'
#
loop_
_entity.id
_entity.type
_entity.pdbx_description
1 polymer ?
#
loop_
_entity_poly.entity_id
_entity_poly.type
_entity_poly.pdbx_seq_one_letter_code
_entity_poly.pdbx_strand_id
1 'polypeptide(L)'
;MLAGKQLLLEELSSDLRRELSDLKKKGEVICVQGVIKKVSKYICQRCGNIEQRLFASFLCKRCSKVCTYCRKCITMGRVSECAVLVRGIHERKGERELNSLQWKGALTTGQELAAQGVIKAIQQKESFFIWAVCGAGKTEMLFYGIEEALQKGERVCIATPRTDVVLELAPRLQEVFPRINVAALYGGSVDREKDAALVVATTHQLLRYYRAFHVMIVDEIDAFPYHADQMLQYAVQQAMKEKAARIYLTATPDEKWKRNFRRGKQKGIIVSGRYHRHPLPVPLFSWCGNWKKSLHHKKIPRVLLQWLKMYVNKKYPIFLFVPHVRYIEEMSLLLKGLDNRIDGVHAEDPMRKEKVAAFRKGDIPLLVTTTILERGVTVKNLQVAVLG
;
A
#
# COMPACT_ATOMS: atom_id res chain seq x y z
N MET A 1 6.96 16.81 -17.53
CA MET A 1 7.78 16.17 -16.46
C MET A 1 7.33 16.48 -15.05
N LEU A 2 6.91 17.72 -14.70
CA LEU A 2 6.49 18.12 -13.35
C LEU A 2 4.98 18.06 -13.10
N ALA A 3 4.14 17.77 -14.08
CA ALA A 3 2.68 17.77 -13.96
C ALA A 3 2.19 16.87 -12.79
N GLY A 4 1.54 17.48 -11.80
CA GLY A 4 1.04 16.80 -10.62
C GLY A 4 2.11 16.28 -9.66
N LYS A 5 3.39 16.62 -9.83
CA LYS A 5 4.46 16.28 -8.87
C LYS A 5 4.55 17.33 -7.77
N GLN A 6 5.01 16.90 -6.59
CA GLN A 6 5.43 17.76 -5.48
C GLN A 6 6.80 17.30 -5.01
N LEU A 7 7.83 18.05 -5.34
CA LEU A 7 9.22 17.69 -5.09
C LEU A 7 9.92 18.78 -4.29
N LEU A 8 10.93 18.41 -3.51
CA LEU A 8 11.86 19.40 -2.97
C LEU A 8 12.70 19.97 -4.13
N LEU A 9 13.08 21.23 -4.02
CA LEU A 9 13.94 21.87 -5.03
C LEU A 9 15.22 21.08 -5.29
N GLU A 10 15.75 20.41 -4.25
CA GLU A 10 16.92 19.57 -4.32
C GLU A 10 16.71 18.23 -5.04
N GLU A 11 15.46 17.81 -5.18
CA GLU A 11 15.10 16.59 -5.91
C GLU A 11 14.97 16.81 -7.42
N LEU A 12 14.96 18.06 -7.87
CA LEU A 12 14.92 18.40 -9.29
C LEU A 12 16.30 18.20 -9.94
N SER A 13 16.29 17.76 -11.19
CA SER A 13 17.52 17.74 -12.02
C SER A 13 18.08 19.16 -12.20
N SER A 14 19.36 19.26 -12.58
CA SER A 14 20.02 20.53 -12.87
C SER A 14 19.28 21.34 -13.95
N ASP A 15 18.78 20.65 -14.97
CA ASP A 15 18.08 21.28 -16.09
C ASP A 15 16.74 21.85 -15.66
N LEU A 16 15.93 21.06 -14.95
CA LEU A 16 14.65 21.53 -14.39
C LEU A 16 14.82 22.72 -13.42
N ARG A 17 15.94 22.76 -12.68
CA ARG A 17 16.21 23.92 -11.80
C ARG A 17 16.50 25.19 -12.60
N ARG A 18 17.22 25.06 -13.73
CA ARG A 18 17.50 26.20 -14.63
C ARG A 18 16.21 26.74 -15.25
N GLU A 19 15.32 25.86 -15.67
CA GLU A 19 14.06 26.20 -16.29
C GLU A 19 12.98 26.66 -15.30
N LEU A 20 13.19 26.49 -13.99
CA LEU A 20 12.17 26.73 -12.96
C LEU A 20 11.57 28.13 -12.99
N SER A 21 12.38 29.15 -13.29
CA SER A 21 11.91 30.54 -13.41
C SER A 21 10.90 30.70 -14.53
N ASP A 22 11.15 30.09 -15.69
CA ASP A 22 10.30 30.20 -16.86
C ASP A 22 9.02 29.35 -16.70
N LEU A 23 9.13 28.17 -16.12
CA LEU A 23 7.98 27.33 -15.75
C LEU A 23 7.05 28.07 -14.76
N LYS A 24 7.63 28.84 -13.82
CA LYS A 24 6.86 29.66 -12.89
C LYS A 24 6.16 30.82 -13.60
N LYS A 25 6.85 31.51 -14.52
CA LYS A 25 6.24 32.62 -15.34
C LYS A 25 5.11 32.09 -16.21
N LYS A 26 5.24 30.90 -16.77
CA LYS A 26 4.18 30.19 -17.55
C LYS A 26 3.02 29.70 -16.70
N GLY A 27 3.10 29.80 -15.37
CA GLY A 27 2.07 29.26 -14.47
C GLY A 27 2.00 27.73 -14.40
N GLU A 28 3.05 27.02 -14.85
CA GLU A 28 3.10 25.56 -14.86
C GLU A 28 3.48 24.97 -13.50
N VAL A 29 4.20 25.76 -12.69
CA VAL A 29 4.63 25.36 -11.34
C VAL A 29 4.40 26.46 -10.32
N ILE A 30 4.16 26.06 -9.07
CA ILE A 30 4.21 26.96 -7.91
C ILE A 30 5.30 26.49 -6.94
N CYS A 31 5.95 27.45 -6.31
CA CYS A 31 6.94 27.22 -5.27
C CYS A 31 6.33 27.59 -3.91
N VAL A 32 6.31 26.65 -2.98
CA VAL A 32 5.80 26.91 -1.63
C VAL A 32 6.87 26.60 -0.59
N GLN A 33 6.84 27.32 0.52
CA GLN A 33 7.74 27.07 1.64
C GLN A 33 7.43 25.68 2.26
N GLY A 34 8.46 24.92 2.61
CA GLY A 34 8.28 23.54 3.09
C GLY A 34 7.58 23.45 4.44
N VAL A 35 8.02 24.25 5.41
CA VAL A 35 7.36 24.39 6.72
C VAL A 35 7.01 25.85 6.92
N ILE A 36 5.75 26.12 7.23
CA ILE A 36 5.28 27.48 7.55
C ILE A 36 4.93 27.59 9.03
N LYS A 37 5.16 28.77 9.61
CA LYS A 37 4.73 29.11 10.97
C LYS A 37 3.48 29.98 10.87
N LYS A 38 2.36 29.51 11.41
CA LYS A 38 1.11 30.28 11.56
C LYS A 38 0.89 30.56 13.03
N VAL A 39 0.93 31.86 13.39
CA VAL A 39 0.86 32.32 14.79
C VAL A 39 1.97 31.60 15.61
N SER A 40 1.63 30.59 16.39
CA SER A 40 2.57 29.80 17.22
C SER A 40 2.78 28.36 16.77
N LYS A 41 2.15 27.92 15.65
CA LYS A 41 2.17 26.52 15.21
C LYS A 41 2.88 26.34 13.88
N TYR A 42 3.73 25.33 13.81
CA TYR A 42 4.35 24.89 12.57
C TYR A 42 3.42 23.97 11.80
N ILE A 43 3.43 24.07 10.46
CA ILE A 43 2.68 23.25 9.53
C ILE A 43 3.60 22.79 8.42
N CYS A 44 3.70 21.50 8.18
CA CYS A 44 4.45 20.95 7.05
C CYS A 44 3.59 20.95 5.79
N GLN A 45 4.01 21.68 4.77
CA GLN A 45 3.27 21.81 3.50
C GLN A 45 3.31 20.54 2.64
N ARG A 46 4.24 19.61 2.91
CA ARG A 46 4.30 18.33 2.19
C ARG A 46 3.35 17.28 2.77
N CYS A 47 3.37 17.09 4.08
CA CYS A 47 2.67 15.97 4.72
C CYS A 47 1.50 16.39 5.61
N GLY A 48 1.20 17.68 5.71
CA GLY A 48 0.10 18.20 6.52
C GLY A 48 0.32 18.09 8.03
N ASN A 49 1.51 17.70 8.51
CA ASN A 49 1.77 17.59 9.94
C ASN A 49 1.59 18.91 10.66
N ILE A 50 0.85 18.89 11.77
CA ILE A 50 0.59 20.02 12.68
C ILE A 50 0.99 19.71 14.13
N GLU A 51 1.44 18.49 14.41
CA GLU A 51 1.87 18.05 15.75
C GLU A 51 3.21 18.69 16.10
N GLN A 52 3.24 19.64 17.04
CA GLN A 52 4.43 20.45 17.33
C GLN A 52 5.61 19.61 17.83
N ARG A 53 5.37 18.52 18.58
CA ARG A 53 6.41 17.57 19.01
C ARG A 53 7.17 16.87 17.89
N LEU A 54 6.58 16.86 16.69
CA LEU A 54 7.18 16.28 15.46
C LEU A 54 7.90 17.31 14.62
N PHE A 55 8.16 18.50 15.15
CA PHE A 55 9.08 19.48 14.58
C PHE A 55 10.31 19.59 15.46
N ALA A 56 11.46 19.85 14.84
CA ALA A 56 12.72 20.12 15.52
C ALA A 56 13.50 21.22 14.80
N SER A 57 14.27 21.98 15.55
CA SER A 57 15.07 23.08 15.03
C SER A 57 16.54 22.67 14.91
N PHE A 58 17.24 23.27 13.95
CA PHE A 58 18.67 23.05 13.70
C PHE A 58 19.29 24.28 13.09
N LEU A 59 20.60 24.45 13.27
CA LEU A 59 21.35 25.51 12.57
C LEU A 59 21.51 25.10 11.10
N CYS A 60 20.87 25.84 10.21
CA CYS A 60 20.82 25.52 8.79
C CYS A 60 22.01 26.12 8.05
N LYS A 61 22.86 25.28 7.46
CA LYS A 61 24.00 25.75 6.65
C LYS A 61 23.59 26.49 5.37
N ARG A 62 22.36 26.29 4.86
CA ARG A 62 21.86 26.94 3.63
C ARG A 62 21.49 28.40 3.86
N CYS A 63 20.81 28.72 4.95
CA CYS A 63 20.33 30.08 5.23
C CYS A 63 21.02 30.73 6.43
N SER A 64 21.98 30.04 7.05
CA SER A 64 22.74 30.48 8.23
C SER A 64 21.88 30.92 9.42
N LYS A 65 20.64 30.40 9.48
CA LYS A 65 19.65 30.68 10.53
C LYS A 65 19.19 29.39 11.20
N VAL A 66 18.59 29.51 12.37
CA VAL A 66 17.87 28.39 12.99
C VAL A 66 16.61 28.12 12.17
N CYS A 67 16.51 26.92 11.61
CA CYS A 67 15.37 26.46 10.81
C CYS A 67 14.66 25.32 11.52
N THR A 68 13.35 25.33 11.46
CA THR A 68 12.52 24.22 11.92
C THR A 68 12.21 23.26 10.76
N TYR A 69 12.26 21.95 11.02
CA TYR A 69 11.94 20.92 10.05
C TYR A 69 10.92 19.91 10.57
N CYS A 70 10.20 19.27 9.67
CA CYS A 70 9.23 18.23 9.99
C CYS A 70 9.92 16.89 10.12
N ARG A 71 9.80 16.24 11.30
CA ARG A 71 10.28 14.87 11.58
C ARG A 71 9.34 13.81 11.01
N LYS A 72 8.03 14.10 10.88
CA LYS A 72 7.01 13.13 10.47
C LYS A 72 7.30 12.51 9.10
N CYS A 73 7.72 13.29 8.14
CA CYS A 73 7.99 12.84 6.77
C CYS A 73 9.48 12.82 6.40
N ILE A 74 10.38 12.77 7.38
CA ILE A 74 11.84 12.89 7.16
C ILE A 74 12.42 11.78 6.27
N THR A 75 11.85 10.58 6.30
CA THR A 75 12.25 9.43 5.47
C THR A 75 12.12 9.69 3.97
N MET A 76 11.29 10.68 3.59
CA MET A 76 11.10 11.13 2.21
C MET A 76 11.90 12.39 1.87
N GLY A 77 12.96 12.68 2.62
CA GLY A 77 13.75 13.92 2.54
C GLY A 77 13.33 14.95 3.58
N ARG A 78 14.26 15.80 4.01
CA ARG A 78 14.01 16.80 5.08
C ARG A 78 13.28 18.01 4.53
N VAL A 79 12.09 18.29 5.05
CA VAL A 79 11.31 19.50 4.75
C VAL A 79 11.49 20.49 5.90
N SER A 80 12.07 21.65 5.63
CA SER A 80 12.34 22.71 6.59
C SER A 80 11.70 24.05 6.19
N GLU A 81 11.80 25.07 7.05
CA GLU A 81 11.31 26.42 6.77
C GLU A 81 11.98 27.03 5.53
N CYS A 82 13.28 26.79 5.33
CA CYS A 82 14.00 27.28 4.16
C CYS A 82 13.94 26.32 2.95
N ALA A 83 13.30 25.15 3.07
CA ALA A 83 13.11 24.25 1.96
C ALA A 83 11.97 24.74 1.06
N VAL A 84 12.16 24.58 -0.25
CA VAL A 84 11.14 24.94 -1.27
C VAL A 84 10.56 23.65 -1.82
N LEU A 85 9.24 23.52 -1.77
CA LEU A 85 8.47 22.52 -2.47
C LEU A 85 8.00 23.08 -3.81
N VAL A 86 8.38 22.42 -4.89
CA VAL A 86 7.96 22.73 -6.25
C VAL A 86 6.78 21.86 -6.59
N ARG A 87 5.63 22.46 -6.89
CA ARG A 87 4.38 21.78 -7.27
C ARG A 87 4.07 22.06 -8.73
N GLY A 88 4.03 21.03 -9.55
CA GLY A 88 3.54 21.12 -10.91
C GLY A 88 2.02 21.19 -10.92
N ILE A 89 1.47 22.29 -11.40
CA ILE A 89 0.03 22.57 -11.40
C ILE A 89 -0.60 22.55 -12.79
N HIS A 90 0.22 22.48 -13.85
CA HIS A 90 -0.30 22.34 -15.20
C HIS A 90 -0.95 20.98 -15.42
N GLU A 91 -1.94 20.93 -16.27
CA GLU A 91 -2.58 19.68 -16.62
C GLU A 91 -1.68 18.86 -17.56
N ARG A 92 -1.49 17.60 -17.23
CA ARG A 92 -0.94 16.66 -18.19
C ARG A 92 -1.95 16.52 -19.33
N LYS A 93 -1.54 16.79 -20.58
CA LYS A 93 -2.32 16.40 -21.75
C LYS A 93 -2.24 14.88 -21.85
N GLY A 94 -3.22 14.19 -21.29
CA GLY A 94 -3.32 12.72 -21.40
C GLY A 94 -3.62 12.34 -22.84
N GLU A 95 -2.85 11.41 -23.40
CA GLU A 95 -3.25 10.72 -24.60
C GLU A 95 -4.48 9.88 -24.28
N ARG A 96 -5.51 10.00 -25.12
CA ARG A 96 -6.71 9.17 -25.01
C ARG A 96 -6.41 7.83 -25.67
N GLU A 97 -6.32 6.79 -24.88
CA GLU A 97 -6.09 5.45 -25.37
C GLU A 97 -7.41 4.69 -25.42
N LEU A 98 -7.90 4.47 -26.63
CA LEU A 98 -9.10 3.67 -26.88
C LEU A 98 -8.73 2.18 -26.89
N ASN A 99 -9.58 1.35 -26.29
CA ASN A 99 -9.43 -0.12 -26.24
C ASN A 99 -8.06 -0.56 -25.72
N SER A 100 -7.62 0.05 -24.62
CA SER A 100 -6.35 -0.30 -23.97
C SER A 100 -6.43 -1.59 -23.14
N LEU A 101 -7.63 -2.01 -22.73
CA LEU A 101 -7.90 -3.21 -21.95
C LEU A 101 -7.82 -4.48 -22.80
N GLN A 102 -6.88 -5.37 -22.49
CA GLN A 102 -6.71 -6.68 -23.12
C GLN A 102 -6.88 -7.82 -22.11
N TRP A 103 -8.01 -7.87 -21.45
CA TRP A 103 -8.33 -8.91 -20.50
C TRP A 103 -9.40 -9.87 -21.04
N LYS A 104 -9.09 -11.18 -21.03
CA LYS A 104 -9.96 -12.24 -21.58
C LYS A 104 -10.76 -13.00 -20.52
N GLY A 105 -10.69 -12.58 -19.26
CA GLY A 105 -11.43 -13.22 -18.18
C GLY A 105 -12.91 -12.86 -18.17
N ALA A 106 -13.69 -13.57 -17.37
CA ALA A 106 -15.10 -13.27 -17.12
C ALA A 106 -15.29 -12.87 -15.65
N LEU A 107 -16.09 -11.87 -15.41
CA LEU A 107 -16.50 -11.48 -14.07
C LEU A 107 -17.66 -12.37 -13.60
N THR A 108 -17.70 -12.66 -12.32
CA THR A 108 -18.92 -13.21 -11.68
C THR A 108 -19.95 -12.09 -11.52
N THR A 109 -21.22 -12.43 -11.33
CA THR A 109 -22.30 -11.43 -11.17
C THR A 109 -21.98 -10.39 -10.08
N GLY A 110 -21.40 -10.82 -8.93
CA GLY A 110 -21.02 -9.89 -7.87
C GLY A 110 -19.86 -8.97 -8.27
N GLN A 111 -18.92 -9.47 -9.05
CA GLN A 111 -17.82 -8.66 -9.60
C GLN A 111 -18.32 -7.69 -10.69
N GLU A 112 -19.26 -8.11 -11.53
CA GLU A 112 -19.88 -7.23 -12.54
C GLU A 112 -20.60 -6.04 -11.90
N LEU A 113 -21.42 -6.29 -10.88
CA LEU A 113 -22.08 -5.22 -10.13
C LEU A 113 -21.07 -4.26 -9.48
N ALA A 114 -19.96 -4.79 -8.95
CA ALA A 114 -18.89 -3.97 -8.40
C ALA A 114 -18.22 -3.14 -9.49
N ALA A 115 -17.89 -3.73 -10.64
CA ALA A 115 -17.27 -3.03 -11.78
C ALA A 115 -18.18 -1.91 -12.31
N GLN A 116 -19.49 -2.16 -12.46
CA GLN A 116 -20.47 -1.14 -12.85
C GLN A 116 -20.51 0.01 -11.83
N GLY A 117 -20.47 -0.30 -10.53
CA GLY A 117 -20.38 0.70 -9.47
C GLY A 117 -19.11 1.56 -9.55
N VAL A 118 -17.97 0.95 -9.88
CA VAL A 118 -16.69 1.65 -10.11
C VAL A 118 -16.79 2.59 -11.31
N ILE A 119 -17.29 2.10 -12.46
CA ILE A 119 -17.48 2.91 -13.66
C ILE A 119 -18.35 4.13 -13.36
N LYS A 120 -19.51 3.91 -12.73
CA LYS A 120 -20.42 4.99 -12.36
C LYS A 120 -19.78 6.01 -11.43
N ALA A 121 -19.03 5.56 -10.42
CA ALA A 121 -18.33 6.45 -9.50
C ALA A 121 -17.24 7.28 -10.20
N ILE A 122 -16.53 6.70 -11.17
CA ILE A 122 -15.53 7.41 -11.99
C ILE A 122 -16.20 8.46 -12.87
N GLN A 123 -17.30 8.12 -13.52
CA GLN A 123 -18.05 9.06 -14.37
C GLN A 123 -18.63 10.24 -13.57
N GLN A 124 -19.13 9.97 -12.37
CA GLN A 124 -19.74 10.98 -11.49
C GLN A 124 -18.76 11.70 -10.58
N LYS A 125 -17.47 11.29 -10.57
CA LYS A 125 -16.43 11.81 -9.66
C LYS A 125 -16.80 11.64 -8.18
N GLU A 126 -17.40 10.51 -7.87
CA GLU A 126 -17.88 10.18 -6.53
C GLU A 126 -16.97 9.18 -5.79
N SER A 127 -17.32 8.93 -4.54
CA SER A 127 -16.69 7.91 -3.71
C SER A 127 -17.48 6.59 -3.78
N PHE A 128 -16.78 5.47 -4.00
CA PHE A 128 -17.36 4.13 -4.00
C PHE A 128 -16.53 3.16 -3.16
N PHE A 129 -17.20 2.33 -2.39
CA PHE A 129 -16.58 1.40 -1.46
C PHE A 129 -16.86 -0.05 -1.86
N ILE A 130 -15.80 -0.85 -1.98
CA ILE A 130 -15.89 -2.28 -2.27
C ILE A 130 -15.45 -3.07 -1.04
N TRP A 131 -16.39 -3.68 -0.36
CA TRP A 131 -16.11 -4.63 0.69
C TRP A 131 -16.12 -6.05 0.10
N ALA A 132 -14.94 -6.56 -0.25
CA ALA A 132 -14.81 -7.84 -0.92
C ALA A 132 -13.91 -8.78 -0.14
N VAL A 133 -14.35 -10.02 0.05
CA VAL A 133 -13.58 -11.06 0.75
C VAL A 133 -12.23 -11.33 0.09
N CYS A 134 -11.29 -11.93 0.82
CA CYS A 134 -10.02 -12.36 0.25
C CYS A 134 -10.27 -13.39 -0.87
N GLY A 135 -9.60 -13.20 -2.03
CA GLY A 135 -9.80 -14.06 -3.20
C GLY A 135 -11.07 -13.78 -4.01
N ALA A 136 -11.76 -12.65 -3.76
CA ALA A 136 -12.91 -12.23 -4.55
C ALA A 136 -12.54 -11.64 -5.94
N GLY A 137 -11.26 -11.53 -6.27
CA GLY A 137 -10.82 -10.89 -7.52
C GLY A 137 -11.03 -9.38 -7.51
N LYS A 138 -10.56 -8.70 -6.47
CA LYS A 138 -10.71 -7.24 -6.32
C LYS A 138 -10.11 -6.46 -7.47
N THR A 139 -8.99 -6.90 -8.01
CA THR A 139 -8.29 -6.22 -9.11
C THR A 139 -9.09 -6.23 -10.40
N GLU A 140 -9.72 -7.36 -10.72
CA GLU A 140 -10.52 -7.53 -11.93
C GLU A 140 -11.74 -6.61 -11.95
N MET A 141 -12.33 -6.34 -10.79
CA MET A 141 -13.47 -5.42 -10.67
C MET A 141 -13.11 -3.97 -11.06
N LEU A 142 -11.81 -3.63 -11.09
CA LEU A 142 -11.33 -2.29 -11.38
C LEU A 142 -11.05 -2.07 -12.87
N PHE A 143 -10.82 -3.13 -13.66
CA PHE A 143 -10.28 -3.01 -15.01
C PHE A 143 -11.14 -2.12 -15.93
N TYR A 144 -12.44 -2.35 -15.98
CA TYR A 144 -13.34 -1.54 -16.82
C TYR A 144 -13.44 -0.07 -16.37
N GLY A 145 -13.35 0.17 -15.05
CA GLY A 145 -13.32 1.54 -14.53
C GLY A 145 -12.00 2.25 -14.85
N ILE A 146 -10.88 1.54 -14.79
CA ILE A 146 -9.58 2.07 -15.19
C ILE A 146 -9.60 2.40 -16.69
N GLU A 147 -10.10 1.49 -17.53
CA GLU A 147 -10.29 1.71 -18.97
C GLU A 147 -11.10 2.97 -19.24
N GLU A 148 -12.26 3.12 -18.61
CA GLU A 148 -13.13 4.30 -18.71
C GLU A 148 -12.39 5.62 -18.42
N ALA A 149 -11.53 5.64 -17.40
CA ALA A 149 -10.73 6.81 -17.06
C ALA A 149 -9.64 7.09 -18.10
N LEU A 150 -8.93 6.03 -18.56
CA LEU A 150 -7.85 6.15 -19.54
C LEU A 150 -8.36 6.62 -20.90
N GLN A 151 -9.53 6.16 -21.33
CA GLN A 151 -10.20 6.63 -22.55
C GLN A 151 -10.52 8.12 -22.53
N LYS A 152 -10.71 8.69 -21.34
CA LYS A 152 -10.89 10.14 -21.15
C LYS A 152 -9.58 10.92 -21.04
N GLY A 153 -8.42 10.25 -21.13
CA GLY A 153 -7.11 10.84 -20.86
C GLY A 153 -6.87 11.16 -19.39
N GLU A 154 -7.63 10.55 -18.49
CA GLU A 154 -7.54 10.76 -17.06
C GLU A 154 -6.41 9.93 -16.45
N ARG A 155 -5.74 10.50 -15.45
CA ARG A 155 -4.67 9.80 -14.71
C ARG A 155 -5.24 9.03 -13.54
N VAL A 156 -4.88 7.75 -13.46
CA VAL A 156 -5.34 6.82 -12.42
C VAL A 156 -4.19 6.47 -11.47
N CYS A 157 -4.47 6.43 -10.18
CA CYS A 157 -3.54 5.89 -9.17
C CYS A 157 -4.20 4.78 -8.37
N ILE A 158 -3.49 3.66 -8.23
CA ILE A 158 -3.80 2.61 -7.26
C ILE A 158 -2.79 2.73 -6.12
N ALA A 159 -3.28 3.14 -4.96
CA ALA A 159 -2.49 3.32 -3.75
C ALA A 159 -2.68 2.14 -2.79
N THR A 160 -1.60 1.61 -2.27
CA THR A 160 -1.60 0.54 -1.27
C THR A 160 -0.56 0.84 -0.19
N PRO A 161 -0.74 0.42 1.07
CA PRO A 161 0.28 0.63 2.10
C PRO A 161 1.52 -0.28 1.93
N ARG A 162 1.50 -1.24 1.01
CA ARG A 162 2.47 -2.34 0.93
C ARG A 162 3.24 -2.38 -0.38
N THR A 163 4.57 -2.57 -0.27
CA THR A 163 5.46 -2.66 -1.44
C THR A 163 5.26 -3.95 -2.23
N ASP A 164 5.03 -5.08 -1.56
CA ASP A 164 4.81 -6.38 -2.20
C ASP A 164 3.57 -6.35 -3.11
N VAL A 165 2.50 -5.68 -2.69
CA VAL A 165 1.30 -5.48 -3.52
C VAL A 165 1.60 -4.62 -4.76
N VAL A 166 2.42 -3.57 -4.63
CA VAL A 166 2.84 -2.76 -5.79
C VAL A 166 3.61 -3.61 -6.80
N LEU A 167 4.56 -4.44 -6.32
CA LEU A 167 5.40 -5.31 -7.14
C LEU A 167 4.60 -6.42 -7.84
N GLU A 168 3.52 -6.90 -7.25
CA GLU A 168 2.62 -7.90 -7.84
C GLU A 168 1.66 -7.26 -8.84
N LEU A 169 1.07 -6.12 -8.46
CA LEU A 169 -0.02 -5.51 -9.21
C LEU A 169 0.44 -4.77 -10.46
N ALA A 170 1.58 -4.07 -10.41
CA ALA A 170 2.03 -3.26 -11.54
C ALA A 170 2.36 -4.10 -12.80
N PRO A 171 3.10 -5.23 -12.74
CA PRO A 171 3.28 -6.09 -13.91
C PRO A 171 1.98 -6.64 -14.45
N ARG A 172 1.07 -7.06 -13.58
CA ARG A 172 -0.24 -7.57 -13.97
C ARG A 172 -1.08 -6.52 -14.71
N LEU A 173 -1.06 -5.27 -14.25
CA LEU A 173 -1.73 -4.17 -14.94
C LEU A 173 -1.04 -3.84 -16.26
N GLN A 174 0.27 -3.96 -16.37
CA GLN A 174 0.99 -3.78 -17.63
C GLN A 174 0.60 -4.85 -18.67
N GLU A 175 0.36 -6.09 -18.25
CA GLU A 175 -0.14 -7.17 -19.14
C GLU A 175 -1.57 -6.88 -19.61
N VAL A 176 -2.42 -6.41 -18.69
CA VAL A 176 -3.83 -6.12 -18.98
C VAL A 176 -4.01 -4.84 -19.79
N PHE A 177 -3.12 -3.87 -19.64
CA PHE A 177 -3.09 -2.59 -20.35
C PHE A 177 -1.77 -2.41 -21.12
N PRO A 178 -1.49 -3.22 -22.16
CA PRO A 178 -0.16 -3.25 -22.80
C PRO A 178 0.23 -1.95 -23.50
N ARG A 179 -0.74 -1.14 -23.92
CA ARG A 179 -0.50 0.16 -24.58
C ARG A 179 -0.30 1.31 -23.58
N ILE A 180 -0.58 1.09 -22.29
CA ILE A 180 -0.48 2.10 -21.25
C ILE A 180 0.84 1.98 -20.51
N ASN A 181 1.52 3.09 -20.31
CA ASN A 181 2.65 3.13 -19.39
C ASN A 181 2.17 2.99 -17.95
N VAL A 182 2.51 1.88 -17.31
CA VAL A 182 2.28 1.64 -15.88
C VAL A 182 3.56 1.98 -15.11
N ALA A 183 3.45 2.81 -14.07
CA ALA A 183 4.57 3.10 -13.17
C ALA A 183 4.37 2.43 -11.81
N ALA A 184 5.39 1.73 -11.33
CA ALA A 184 5.44 1.11 -10.02
C ALA A 184 6.26 1.97 -9.04
N LEU A 185 5.62 2.59 -8.04
CA LEU A 185 6.26 3.54 -7.13
C LEU A 185 6.32 3.01 -5.70
N TYR A 186 7.51 2.72 -5.25
CA TYR A 186 7.83 2.24 -3.89
C TYR A 186 9.21 2.73 -3.45
N GLY A 187 9.66 2.37 -2.24
CA GLY A 187 11.01 2.71 -1.77
C GLY A 187 12.07 2.07 -2.66
N GLY A 188 12.91 2.90 -3.30
CA GLY A 188 13.95 2.43 -4.23
C GLY A 188 13.50 2.20 -5.67
N SER A 189 12.23 2.48 -6.03
CA SER A 189 11.75 2.35 -7.41
C SER A 189 12.53 3.22 -8.40
N VAL A 190 12.77 2.67 -9.59
CA VAL A 190 13.39 3.38 -10.75
C VAL A 190 12.36 4.20 -11.53
N ASP A 191 11.07 3.91 -11.37
CA ASP A 191 9.97 4.55 -12.13
C ASP A 191 9.58 5.95 -11.61
N ARG A 192 10.37 6.55 -10.72
CA ARG A 192 10.04 7.85 -10.09
C ARG A 192 9.84 9.00 -11.09
N GLU A 193 10.57 8.97 -12.18
CA GLU A 193 10.53 9.99 -13.23
C GLU A 193 9.61 9.62 -14.39
N LYS A 194 9.16 8.37 -14.44
CA LYS A 194 8.29 7.87 -15.50
C LYS A 194 6.98 8.65 -15.55
N ASP A 195 6.64 9.15 -16.73
CA ASP A 195 5.35 9.77 -16.97
C ASP A 195 4.33 8.69 -17.37
N ALA A 196 3.48 8.32 -16.42
CA ALA A 196 2.52 7.24 -16.59
C ALA A 196 1.09 7.72 -16.36
N ALA A 197 0.18 7.22 -17.19
CA ALA A 197 -1.26 7.45 -17.03
C ALA A 197 -1.84 6.58 -15.91
N LEU A 198 -1.27 5.39 -15.70
CA LEU A 198 -1.62 4.47 -14.64
C LEU A 198 -0.44 4.30 -13.68
N VAL A 199 -0.66 4.61 -12.41
CA VAL A 199 0.36 4.56 -11.37
C VAL A 199 -0.07 3.59 -10.28
N VAL A 200 0.80 2.65 -9.91
CA VAL A 200 0.64 1.80 -8.72
C VAL A 200 1.68 2.25 -7.70
N ALA A 201 1.24 2.73 -6.55
CA ALA A 201 2.13 3.37 -5.60
C ALA A 201 1.92 2.91 -4.16
N THR A 202 3.01 2.84 -3.38
CA THR A 202 2.82 2.84 -1.93
C THR A 202 2.31 4.22 -1.48
N THR A 203 1.47 4.23 -0.45
CA THR A 203 0.87 5.47 0.08
C THR A 203 1.90 6.53 0.47
N HIS A 204 3.11 6.11 0.90
CA HIS A 204 4.23 7.02 1.18
C HIS A 204 4.71 7.79 -0.07
N GLN A 205 4.73 7.16 -1.24
CA GLN A 205 5.19 7.80 -2.47
C GLN A 205 4.24 8.92 -2.93
N LEU A 206 2.98 8.90 -2.48
CA LEU A 206 2.02 9.96 -2.77
C LEU A 206 2.36 11.31 -2.13
N LEU A 207 3.26 11.35 -1.14
CA LEU A 207 3.85 12.61 -0.65
C LEU A 207 4.62 13.41 -1.73
N ARG A 208 4.94 12.77 -2.87
CA ARG A 208 5.59 13.39 -4.04
C ARG A 208 4.59 13.87 -5.10
N TYR A 209 3.29 13.82 -4.81
CA TYR A 209 2.23 14.22 -5.75
C TYR A 209 1.34 15.31 -5.17
N TYR A 210 0.84 16.14 -6.05
CA TYR A 210 -0.06 17.25 -5.73
C TYR A 210 -1.09 17.40 -6.85
N ARG A 211 -2.37 17.16 -6.55
CA ARG A 211 -3.50 17.27 -7.50
C ARG A 211 -3.24 16.58 -8.85
N ALA A 212 -2.67 15.37 -8.79
CA ALA A 212 -2.20 14.65 -9.98
C ALA A 212 -3.25 13.73 -10.59
N PHE A 213 -4.08 13.10 -9.77
CA PHE A 213 -4.91 11.97 -10.16
C PHE A 213 -6.39 12.32 -10.22
N HIS A 214 -7.03 11.93 -11.32
CA HIS A 214 -8.47 12.06 -11.54
C HIS A 214 -9.26 10.90 -10.92
N VAL A 215 -8.60 9.75 -10.78
CA VAL A 215 -9.13 8.56 -10.12
C VAL A 215 -8.09 8.06 -9.12
N MET A 216 -8.51 7.93 -7.88
CA MET A 216 -7.72 7.39 -6.79
C MET A 216 -8.38 6.12 -6.27
N ILE A 217 -7.69 5.01 -6.42
CA ILE A 217 -8.08 3.71 -5.92
C ILE A 217 -7.19 3.42 -4.70
N VAL A 218 -7.77 3.22 -3.53
CA VAL A 218 -7.02 2.90 -2.31
C VAL A 218 -7.34 1.47 -1.92
N ASP A 219 -6.39 0.59 -2.11
CA ASP A 219 -6.50 -0.81 -1.72
C ASP A 219 -5.98 -1.04 -0.30
N GLU A 220 -6.56 -2.00 0.39
CA GLU A 220 -6.25 -2.35 1.77
C GLU A 220 -6.35 -1.14 2.73
N ILE A 221 -7.46 -0.40 2.70
CA ILE A 221 -7.65 0.81 3.52
C ILE A 221 -7.55 0.55 5.03
N ASP A 222 -7.74 -0.69 5.46
CA ASP A 222 -7.65 -1.18 6.83
C ASP A 222 -6.23 -1.60 7.24
N ALA A 223 -5.30 -1.71 6.27
CA ALA A 223 -3.96 -2.19 6.56
C ALA A 223 -3.07 -1.10 7.19
N PHE A 224 -2.22 -1.53 8.14
CA PHE A 224 -1.14 -0.70 8.65
C PHE A 224 -0.08 -0.43 7.56
N PRO A 225 0.49 0.79 7.48
CA PRO A 225 0.27 1.92 8.37
C PRO A 225 -0.87 2.87 7.95
N TYR A 226 -1.51 2.68 6.79
CA TYR A 226 -2.43 3.66 6.20
C TYR A 226 -3.61 4.02 7.12
N HIS A 227 -4.28 3.02 7.71
CA HIS A 227 -5.44 3.29 8.57
C HIS A 227 -5.10 4.09 9.83
N ALA A 228 -3.88 3.94 10.35
CA ALA A 228 -3.42 4.55 11.60
C ALA A 228 -2.66 5.87 11.39
N ASP A 229 -2.19 6.17 10.18
CA ASP A 229 -1.34 7.33 9.91
C ASP A 229 -2.07 8.41 9.09
N GLN A 230 -2.45 9.49 9.78
CA GLN A 230 -3.08 10.67 9.16
C GLN A 230 -2.21 11.31 8.06
N MET A 231 -0.88 11.20 8.14
CA MET A 231 0.02 11.69 7.10
C MET A 231 -0.21 10.96 5.77
N LEU A 232 -0.40 9.65 5.80
CA LEU A 232 -0.63 8.85 4.60
C LEU A 232 -2.02 9.11 4.01
N GLN A 233 -3.02 9.29 4.87
CA GLN A 233 -4.38 9.69 4.44
C GLN A 233 -4.35 11.08 3.80
N TYR A 234 -3.61 12.02 4.39
CA TYR A 234 -3.38 13.34 3.80
C TYR A 234 -2.65 13.27 2.47
N ALA A 235 -1.61 12.42 2.34
CA ALA A 235 -0.87 12.25 1.09
C ALA A 235 -1.77 11.75 -0.06
N VAL A 236 -2.63 10.77 0.21
CA VAL A 236 -3.64 10.29 -0.73
C VAL A 236 -4.58 11.43 -1.13
N GLN A 237 -5.11 12.16 -0.15
CA GLN A 237 -6.02 13.29 -0.40
C GLN A 237 -5.36 14.40 -1.24
N GLN A 238 -4.13 14.77 -0.92
CA GLN A 238 -3.41 15.85 -1.61
C GLN A 238 -3.00 15.45 -3.03
N ALA A 239 -2.75 14.18 -3.28
CA ALA A 239 -2.40 13.66 -4.60
C ALA A 239 -3.60 13.66 -5.57
N MET A 240 -4.83 13.68 -5.06
CA MET A 240 -6.04 13.75 -5.88
C MET A 240 -6.33 15.14 -6.39
N LYS A 241 -6.92 15.24 -7.59
CA LYS A 241 -7.58 16.46 -8.06
C LYS A 241 -8.81 16.79 -7.21
N GLU A 242 -9.26 18.02 -7.23
CA GLU A 242 -10.43 18.47 -6.45
C GLU A 242 -11.68 17.63 -6.76
N LYS A 243 -11.92 17.41 -8.05
CA LYS A 243 -13.01 16.58 -8.57
C LYS A 243 -12.47 15.19 -9.00
N ALA A 244 -11.97 14.40 -8.05
CA ALA A 244 -11.49 13.06 -8.33
C ALA A 244 -12.48 12.00 -7.87
N ALA A 245 -12.61 10.92 -8.64
CA ALA A 245 -13.28 9.71 -8.19
C ALA A 245 -12.41 8.99 -7.14
N ARG A 246 -13.05 8.39 -6.12
CA ARG A 246 -12.38 7.71 -5.01
C ARG A 246 -12.93 6.31 -4.86
N ILE A 247 -12.12 5.30 -5.10
CA ILE A 247 -12.51 3.90 -4.95
C ILE A 247 -11.75 3.32 -3.76
N TYR A 248 -12.45 2.76 -2.80
CA TYR A 248 -11.88 2.17 -1.61
C TYR A 248 -12.13 0.67 -1.58
N LEU A 249 -11.08 -0.13 -1.35
CA LEU A 249 -11.17 -1.59 -1.28
C LEU A 249 -10.64 -2.10 0.04
N THR A 250 -11.34 -3.07 0.60
CA THR A 250 -10.86 -3.87 1.74
C THR A 250 -11.62 -5.18 1.87
N ALA A 251 -11.00 -6.15 2.52
CA ALA A 251 -11.68 -7.38 2.95
C ALA A 251 -12.20 -7.28 4.39
N THR A 252 -11.60 -6.45 5.22
CA THR A 252 -11.78 -6.37 6.66
C THR A 252 -12.00 -4.93 7.13
N PRO A 253 -13.10 -4.25 6.70
CA PRO A 253 -13.35 -2.86 7.05
C PRO A 253 -13.51 -2.69 8.56
N ASP A 254 -13.02 -1.57 9.08
CA ASP A 254 -13.25 -1.17 10.46
C ASP A 254 -14.72 -0.82 10.73
N GLU A 255 -15.08 -0.67 11.99
CA GLU A 255 -16.46 -0.37 12.40
C GLU A 255 -16.96 1.00 11.90
N LYS A 256 -16.08 1.95 11.65
CA LYS A 256 -16.42 3.26 11.08
C LYS A 256 -16.88 3.10 9.63
N TRP A 257 -16.13 2.34 8.80
CA TRP A 257 -16.49 2.06 7.41
C TRP A 257 -17.79 1.26 7.33
N LYS A 258 -17.94 0.19 8.13
CA LYS A 258 -19.17 -0.61 8.19
C LYS A 258 -20.38 0.25 8.55
N ARG A 259 -20.26 1.10 9.56
CA ARG A 259 -21.33 2.00 10.01
C ARG A 259 -21.72 3.03 8.93
N ASN A 260 -20.72 3.64 8.26
CA ASN A 260 -20.99 4.62 7.21
C ASN A 260 -21.67 3.96 6.00
N PHE A 261 -21.25 2.76 5.64
CA PHE A 261 -21.85 1.98 4.57
C PHE A 261 -23.30 1.59 4.91
N ARG A 262 -23.56 1.01 6.08
CA ARG A 262 -24.91 0.64 6.52
C ARG A 262 -25.87 1.83 6.62
N ARG A 263 -25.36 3.00 6.92
CA ARG A 263 -26.15 4.25 6.99
C ARG A 263 -26.32 4.96 5.64
N GLY A 264 -25.84 4.38 4.56
CA GLY A 264 -25.91 4.99 3.23
C GLY A 264 -25.02 6.24 3.04
N LYS A 265 -24.19 6.59 4.04
CA LYS A 265 -23.25 7.73 3.94
C LYS A 265 -22.09 7.44 2.99
N GLN A 266 -21.79 6.17 2.76
CA GLN A 266 -20.79 5.70 1.81
C GLN A 266 -21.46 4.76 0.83
N LYS A 267 -21.56 5.16 -0.45
CA LYS A 267 -22.01 4.30 -1.54
C LYS A 267 -21.03 3.14 -1.73
N GLY A 268 -21.51 1.95 -2.00
CA GLY A 268 -20.62 0.80 -2.19
C GLY A 268 -21.35 -0.52 -2.39
N ILE A 269 -20.60 -1.60 -2.38
CA ILE A 269 -21.09 -2.96 -2.55
C ILE A 269 -20.33 -3.96 -1.66
N ILE A 270 -21.02 -5.04 -1.26
CA ILE A 270 -20.39 -6.19 -0.63
C ILE A 270 -20.28 -7.32 -1.66
N VAL A 271 -19.06 -7.84 -1.85
CA VAL A 271 -18.77 -9.04 -2.65
C VAL A 271 -18.34 -10.14 -1.72
N SER A 272 -19.28 -10.96 -1.30
CA SER A 272 -19.08 -12.02 -0.29
C SER A 272 -18.54 -13.32 -0.87
N GLY A 273 -18.58 -13.51 -2.20
CA GLY A 273 -18.11 -14.70 -2.87
C GLY A 273 -16.66 -14.60 -3.32
N ARG A 274 -15.90 -15.69 -3.14
CA ARG A 274 -14.58 -15.84 -3.79
C ARG A 274 -14.77 -16.16 -5.26
N TYR A 275 -13.83 -15.71 -6.11
CA TYR A 275 -13.88 -15.99 -7.55
C TYR A 275 -14.02 -17.50 -7.83
N HIS A 276 -13.26 -18.34 -7.16
CA HIS A 276 -13.28 -19.80 -7.31
C HIS A 276 -14.41 -20.50 -6.55
N ARG A 277 -15.33 -19.74 -5.93
CA ARG A 277 -16.49 -20.26 -5.16
C ARG A 277 -16.13 -21.20 -4.00
N HIS A 278 -14.84 -21.39 -3.67
CA HIS A 278 -14.46 -22.13 -2.47
C HIS A 278 -14.75 -21.33 -1.21
N PRO A 279 -15.32 -21.93 -0.18
CA PRO A 279 -15.61 -21.23 1.07
C PRO A 279 -14.31 -20.69 1.71
N LEU A 280 -14.45 -19.66 2.52
CA LEU A 280 -13.34 -19.18 3.34
C LEU A 280 -13.01 -20.26 4.39
N PRO A 281 -11.73 -20.48 4.70
CA PRO A 281 -11.36 -21.41 5.76
C PRO A 281 -11.93 -20.90 7.10
N VAL A 282 -12.56 -21.83 7.83
CA VAL A 282 -13.06 -21.55 9.18
C VAL A 282 -11.97 -21.92 10.18
N PRO A 283 -11.52 -20.99 11.04
CA PRO A 283 -10.50 -21.28 12.03
C PRO A 283 -11.03 -22.29 13.08
N LEU A 284 -10.19 -23.26 13.43
CA LEU A 284 -10.43 -24.17 14.52
C LEU A 284 -9.68 -23.68 15.75
N PHE A 285 -10.38 -23.52 16.86
CA PHE A 285 -9.78 -23.11 18.13
C PHE A 285 -9.38 -24.33 18.94
N SER A 286 -8.13 -24.34 19.42
CA SER A 286 -7.61 -25.39 20.29
C SER A 286 -6.90 -24.81 21.50
N TRP A 287 -7.19 -25.36 22.68
CA TRP A 287 -6.53 -24.91 23.88
C TRP A 287 -5.10 -25.48 23.97
N CYS A 288 -4.10 -24.60 23.98
CA CYS A 288 -2.67 -24.97 24.06
C CYS A 288 -2.07 -24.79 25.46
N GLY A 289 -2.87 -24.48 26.47
CA GLY A 289 -2.39 -24.11 27.81
C GLY A 289 -1.59 -22.81 27.80
N ASN A 290 -0.75 -22.60 28.78
CA ASN A 290 0.17 -21.47 28.81
C ASN A 290 1.39 -21.76 27.91
N TRP A 291 1.23 -21.57 26.61
CA TRP A 291 2.28 -21.86 25.64
C TRP A 291 3.53 -21.00 25.83
N LYS A 292 3.40 -19.77 26.35
CA LYS A 292 4.54 -18.88 26.66
C LYS A 292 5.40 -19.48 27.77
N LYS A 293 4.78 -20.03 28.84
CA LYS A 293 5.50 -20.74 29.90
C LYS A 293 6.15 -22.02 29.38
N SER A 294 5.46 -22.77 28.51
CA SER A 294 6.02 -23.95 27.88
C SER A 294 7.28 -23.63 27.06
N LEU A 295 7.21 -22.55 26.25
CA LEU A 295 8.33 -22.10 25.45
C LEU A 295 9.53 -21.71 26.31
N HIS A 296 9.32 -20.96 27.41
CA HIS A 296 10.36 -20.63 28.38
C HIS A 296 11.05 -21.87 28.97
N HIS A 297 10.33 -22.97 29.10
CA HIS A 297 10.90 -24.28 29.50
C HIS A 297 11.41 -25.11 28.32
N LYS A 298 11.65 -24.50 27.15
CA LYS A 298 12.11 -25.15 25.91
C LYS A 298 11.21 -26.30 25.48
N LYS A 299 9.90 -26.16 25.69
CA LYS A 299 8.89 -27.17 25.30
C LYS A 299 7.85 -26.56 24.38
N ILE A 300 7.44 -27.31 23.37
CA ILE A 300 6.32 -26.95 22.48
C ILE A 300 5.05 -27.59 23.03
N PRO A 301 3.91 -26.86 23.09
CA PRO A 301 2.65 -27.47 23.52
C PRO A 301 2.31 -28.73 22.70
N ARG A 302 1.87 -29.78 23.36
CA ARG A 302 1.61 -31.07 22.70
C ARG A 302 0.63 -30.98 21.53
N VAL A 303 -0.45 -30.21 21.70
CA VAL A 303 -1.47 -30.00 20.66
C VAL A 303 -0.85 -29.36 19.42
N LEU A 304 -0.07 -28.29 19.59
CA LEU A 304 0.63 -27.64 18.48
C LEU A 304 1.64 -28.59 17.82
N LEU A 305 2.44 -29.29 18.61
CA LEU A 305 3.44 -30.21 18.10
C LEU A 305 2.84 -31.35 17.26
N GLN A 306 1.72 -31.91 17.72
CA GLN A 306 0.99 -32.96 16.99
C GLN A 306 0.46 -32.44 15.65
N TRP A 307 -0.14 -31.23 15.65
CA TRP A 307 -0.66 -30.59 14.46
C TRP A 307 0.48 -30.29 13.47
N LEU A 308 1.59 -29.73 13.92
CA LEU A 308 2.75 -29.45 13.08
C LEU A 308 3.35 -30.73 12.48
N LYS A 309 3.57 -31.78 13.28
CA LYS A 309 4.06 -33.07 12.79
C LYS A 309 3.17 -33.64 11.68
N MET A 310 1.86 -33.60 11.87
CA MET A 310 0.91 -34.11 10.87
C MET A 310 1.07 -33.43 9.51
N TYR A 311 1.19 -32.09 9.48
CA TYR A 311 1.27 -31.35 8.23
C TYR A 311 2.68 -31.31 7.63
N VAL A 312 3.73 -31.29 8.44
CA VAL A 312 5.12 -31.46 7.97
C VAL A 312 5.30 -32.81 7.28
N ASN A 313 4.79 -33.89 7.89
CA ASN A 313 4.84 -35.24 7.28
C ASN A 313 4.07 -35.34 5.96
N LYS A 314 2.99 -34.59 5.82
CA LYS A 314 2.22 -34.49 4.58
C LYS A 314 2.85 -33.52 3.55
N LYS A 315 3.98 -32.91 3.87
CA LYS A 315 4.70 -31.93 3.03
C LYS A 315 3.85 -30.70 2.66
N TYR A 316 2.94 -30.28 3.53
CA TYR A 316 2.22 -29.01 3.37
C TYR A 316 3.06 -27.85 3.87
N PRO A 317 3.07 -26.71 3.16
CA PRO A 317 3.70 -25.49 3.66
C PRO A 317 2.93 -24.95 4.87
N ILE A 318 3.66 -24.49 5.90
CA ILE A 318 3.07 -24.04 7.17
C ILE A 318 3.55 -22.65 7.53
N PHE A 319 2.62 -21.73 7.86
CA PHE A 319 2.92 -20.54 8.64
C PHE A 319 2.51 -20.77 10.09
N LEU A 320 3.46 -20.48 10.99
CA LEU A 320 3.21 -20.40 12.42
C LEU A 320 3.32 -18.94 12.86
N PHE A 321 2.18 -18.30 13.12
CA PHE A 321 2.15 -16.92 13.60
C PHE A 321 2.33 -16.85 15.10
N VAL A 322 3.28 -16.01 15.54
CA VAL A 322 3.53 -15.69 16.94
C VAL A 322 3.28 -14.20 17.20
N PRO A 323 2.83 -13.80 18.39
CA PRO A 323 2.40 -12.42 18.65
C PRO A 323 3.56 -11.41 18.74
N HIS A 324 4.80 -11.86 18.88
CA HIS A 324 5.95 -10.98 19.04
C HIS A 324 7.22 -11.57 18.44
N VAL A 325 8.08 -10.71 17.87
CA VAL A 325 9.35 -11.10 17.21
C VAL A 325 10.26 -11.95 18.12
N ARG A 326 10.33 -11.64 19.41
CA ARG A 326 11.13 -12.37 20.39
C ARG A 326 10.86 -13.89 20.45
N TYR A 327 9.66 -14.33 20.05
CA TYR A 327 9.29 -15.74 20.05
C TYR A 327 9.68 -16.48 18.76
N ILE A 328 10.06 -15.74 17.72
CA ILE A 328 10.36 -16.33 16.41
C ILE A 328 11.60 -17.21 16.50
N GLU A 329 12.70 -16.67 17.01
CA GLU A 329 13.99 -17.36 17.06
C GLU A 329 13.91 -18.60 17.96
N GLU A 330 13.38 -18.44 19.18
CA GLU A 330 13.24 -19.52 20.15
C GLU A 330 12.34 -20.64 19.62
N MET A 331 11.18 -20.29 19.04
CA MET A 331 10.25 -21.26 18.46
C MET A 331 10.86 -21.98 17.25
N SER A 332 11.52 -21.24 16.37
CA SER A 332 12.17 -21.83 15.18
C SER A 332 13.24 -22.82 15.58
N LEU A 333 14.08 -22.47 16.57
CA LEU A 333 15.14 -23.32 17.07
C LEU A 333 14.60 -24.65 17.63
N LEU A 334 13.54 -24.58 18.45
CA LEU A 334 12.89 -25.78 18.99
C LEU A 334 12.24 -26.63 17.91
N LEU A 335 11.69 -26.00 16.88
CA LEU A 335 11.04 -26.70 15.77
C LEU A 335 12.03 -27.34 14.80
N LYS A 336 13.30 -26.93 14.77
CA LYS A 336 14.34 -27.60 13.98
C LYS A 336 14.53 -29.09 14.35
N GLY A 337 14.10 -29.51 15.53
CA GLY A 337 14.00 -30.92 15.90
C GLY A 337 12.94 -31.71 15.11
N LEU A 338 12.00 -31.05 14.40
CA LEU A 338 11.07 -31.69 13.48
C LEU A 338 11.61 -31.76 12.06
N ASP A 339 12.19 -30.67 11.59
CA ASP A 339 12.83 -30.54 10.28
C ASP A 339 13.86 -29.42 10.36
N ASN A 340 15.11 -29.68 10.00
CA ASN A 340 16.23 -28.75 10.11
C ASN A 340 16.09 -27.53 9.17
N ARG A 341 15.21 -27.61 8.17
CA ARG A 341 14.90 -26.54 7.21
C ARG A 341 13.89 -25.52 7.73
N ILE A 342 13.30 -25.73 8.90
CA ILE A 342 12.39 -24.77 9.54
C ILE A 342 13.14 -23.50 9.88
N ASP A 343 12.56 -22.36 9.56
CA ASP A 343 13.18 -21.06 9.81
C ASP A 343 12.17 -20.02 10.34
N GLY A 344 12.70 -18.90 10.80
CA GLY A 344 11.94 -17.75 11.26
C GLY A 344 12.17 -16.51 10.42
N VAL A 345 11.15 -15.65 10.33
CA VAL A 345 11.25 -14.38 9.58
C VAL A 345 10.48 -13.25 10.25
N HIS A 346 11.09 -12.07 10.31
CA HIS A 346 10.48 -10.84 10.84
C HIS A 346 10.74 -9.62 9.93
N ALA A 347 10.21 -8.47 10.34
CA ALA A 347 10.24 -7.25 9.51
C ALA A 347 11.66 -6.79 9.16
N GLU A 348 12.58 -6.89 10.10
CA GLU A 348 13.96 -6.42 10.01
C GLU A 348 14.94 -7.54 9.61
N ASP A 349 14.44 -8.73 9.22
CA ASP A 349 15.28 -9.82 8.77
C ASP A 349 15.90 -9.46 7.40
N PRO A 350 17.25 -9.35 7.31
CA PRO A 350 17.92 -8.99 6.06
C PRO A 350 17.71 -10.03 4.95
N MET A 351 17.50 -11.30 5.31
CA MET A 351 17.24 -12.41 4.39
C MET A 351 15.75 -12.70 4.19
N ARG A 352 14.88 -11.76 4.54
CA ARG A 352 13.42 -11.97 4.45
C ARG A 352 12.96 -12.39 3.07
N LYS A 353 13.46 -11.75 2.02
CA LYS A 353 13.06 -12.01 0.62
C LYS A 353 13.45 -13.42 0.20
N GLU A 354 14.66 -13.81 0.52
CA GLU A 354 15.23 -15.12 0.22
C GLU A 354 14.47 -16.23 0.96
N LYS A 355 14.22 -16.08 2.26
CA LYS A 355 13.47 -17.04 3.07
C LYS A 355 12.03 -17.22 2.58
N VAL A 356 11.34 -16.12 2.24
CA VAL A 356 9.99 -16.19 1.68
C VAL A 356 10.00 -16.83 0.29
N ALA A 357 11.01 -16.57 -0.53
CA ALA A 357 11.18 -17.24 -1.83
C ALA A 357 11.44 -18.74 -1.69
N ALA A 358 12.31 -19.15 -0.77
CA ALA A 358 12.59 -20.55 -0.44
C ALA A 358 11.34 -21.26 0.10
N PHE A 359 10.56 -20.59 0.95
CA PHE A 359 9.29 -21.12 1.42
C PHE A 359 8.28 -21.36 0.28
N ARG A 360 8.17 -20.40 -0.66
CA ARG A 360 7.30 -20.55 -1.85
C ARG A 360 7.71 -21.71 -2.76
N LYS A 361 9.02 -22.00 -2.84
CA LYS A 361 9.56 -23.14 -3.59
C LYS A 361 9.41 -24.49 -2.87
N GLY A 362 9.11 -24.46 -1.56
CA GLY A 362 9.01 -25.66 -0.73
C GLY A 362 10.35 -26.12 -0.10
N ASP A 363 11.41 -25.31 -0.24
CA ASP A 363 12.72 -25.57 0.38
C ASP A 363 12.64 -25.42 1.91
N ILE A 364 11.81 -24.49 2.38
CA ILE A 364 11.47 -24.29 3.80
C ILE A 364 10.04 -24.80 4.02
N PRO A 365 9.82 -25.85 4.81
CA PRO A 365 8.47 -26.43 5.00
C PRO A 365 7.62 -25.61 5.98
N LEU A 366 8.23 -24.90 6.93
CA LEU A 366 7.55 -24.11 7.94
C LEU A 366 8.31 -22.81 8.20
N LEU A 367 7.58 -21.68 8.16
CA LEU A 367 8.08 -20.39 8.61
C LEU A 367 7.36 -19.93 9.88
N VAL A 368 8.14 -19.62 10.92
CA VAL A 368 7.67 -18.93 12.12
C VAL A 368 7.74 -17.42 11.86
N THR A 369 6.63 -16.72 12.07
CA THR A 369 6.55 -15.29 11.71
C THR A 369 5.59 -14.53 12.61
N THR A 370 5.57 -13.20 12.45
CA THR A 370 4.54 -12.32 13.00
C THR A 370 3.59 -11.87 11.88
N THR A 371 2.71 -10.93 12.16
CA THR A 371 1.74 -10.34 11.20
C THR A 371 2.35 -9.82 9.89
N ILE A 372 3.69 -9.80 9.76
CA ILE A 372 4.38 -9.34 8.56
C ILE A 372 4.06 -10.18 7.31
N LEU A 373 3.75 -11.47 7.48
CA LEU A 373 3.34 -12.37 6.39
C LEU A 373 1.83 -12.65 6.39
N GLU A 374 1.05 -11.89 7.15
CA GLU A 374 -0.41 -12.00 7.17
C GLU A 374 -1.04 -11.76 5.79
N ARG A 375 -0.39 -10.93 4.98
CA ARG A 375 -0.84 -10.56 3.64
C ARG A 375 0.32 -10.58 2.64
N GLY A 376 0.01 -10.64 1.34
CA GLY A 376 1.00 -10.54 0.26
C GLY A 376 1.80 -11.80 -0.01
N VAL A 377 1.45 -12.93 0.59
CA VAL A 377 2.08 -14.22 0.30
C VAL A 377 1.01 -15.23 -0.11
N THR A 378 1.01 -15.58 -1.38
CA THR A 378 0.14 -16.64 -1.92
C THR A 378 0.92 -17.93 -2.02
N VAL A 379 0.50 -18.97 -1.29
CA VAL A 379 1.10 -20.30 -1.31
C VAL A 379 -0.01 -21.33 -1.40
N LYS A 380 0.12 -22.26 -2.34
CA LYS A 380 -0.86 -23.32 -2.54
C LYS A 380 -0.88 -24.27 -1.35
N ASN A 381 -2.06 -24.66 -0.89
CA ASN A 381 -2.27 -25.59 0.23
C ASN A 381 -1.62 -25.17 1.56
N LEU A 382 -1.43 -23.86 1.76
CA LEU A 382 -0.86 -23.30 2.98
C LEU A 382 -1.70 -23.67 4.21
N GLN A 383 -1.03 -24.19 5.23
CA GLN A 383 -1.60 -24.43 6.55
C GLN A 383 -1.17 -23.31 7.49
N VAL A 384 -2.08 -22.87 8.36
CA VAL A 384 -1.81 -21.72 9.23
C VAL A 384 -2.15 -22.08 10.67
N ALA A 385 -1.21 -21.86 11.58
CA ALA A 385 -1.43 -21.86 13.01
C ALA A 385 -1.14 -20.45 13.58
N VAL A 386 -1.96 -20.00 14.53
CA VAL A 386 -1.80 -18.71 15.21
C VAL A 386 -1.76 -18.96 16.71
N LEU A 387 -0.69 -18.53 17.36
CA LEU A 387 -0.56 -18.49 18.82
C LEU A 387 -0.95 -17.10 19.33
N GLY A 388 -1.95 -17.03 20.20
CA GLY A 388 -2.47 -15.81 20.80
C GLY A 388 -2.23 -15.71 22.32
#